data_ed0f07cb290bde5cf11052c8502c8a0c
#
_entry.id   ed0f07cb290bde5cf11052c8502c8a0c
#
_cell.length_a   1.000
_cell.length_b   1.000
_cell.length_c   1.000
_cell.angle_alpha   90.00
_cell.angle_beta   90.00
_cell.angle_gamma   90.00
#
_symmetry.space_group_name_H-M   'P 1'
#
loop_
_entity.id
_entity.type
_entity.pdbx_description
1 polymer ?
#
loop_
_entity_poly.entity_id
_entity_poly.type
_entity_poly.pdbx_seq_one_letter_code
_entity_poly.pdbx_strand_id
1 'polypeptide(L)'
;MARLDIRIFGDPILRMRALEVTEFDEPLRVLADDMLDTLRAAHGAAIAANQVGVLKRLFVFDHQDRIGALVNPEVVETSLETETADEGCLSFPGLYYPTERPLRARMRGQDVYGEPVEHEGEGMFARMLLHELDHLNGILFIDHLARHDRKEAMRRIRRGELEHPPANIPAPEL
;
A
#
# COMPACT_ATOMS: atom_id res chain seq x y z
N MET A 1 -6.69 15.36 -14.42
CA MET A 1 -6.00 14.30 -13.71
C MET A 1 -4.79 14.90 -13.03
N ALA A 2 -4.83 14.90 -11.70
CA ALA A 2 -3.80 15.52 -10.87
C ALA A 2 -2.86 14.44 -10.32
N ARG A 3 -1.55 14.75 -10.24
CA ARG A 3 -0.62 13.95 -9.45
C ARG A 3 -0.67 14.43 -8.01
N LEU A 4 -0.88 13.50 -7.09
CA LEU A 4 -0.92 13.77 -5.67
C LEU A 4 0.46 13.60 -5.04
N ASP A 5 0.74 14.37 -4.00
CA ASP A 5 1.98 14.23 -3.24
C ASP A 5 1.95 12.99 -2.36
N ILE A 6 2.94 12.10 -2.52
CA ILE A 6 3.07 10.90 -1.69
C ILE A 6 3.67 11.28 -0.35
N ARG A 7 2.96 10.96 0.73
CA ARG A 7 3.40 11.16 2.11
C ARG A 7 4.49 10.16 2.47
N ILE A 8 5.55 10.66 3.09
CA ILE A 8 6.73 9.87 3.49
C ILE A 8 6.67 9.60 4.98
N PHE A 9 7.23 8.48 5.41
CA PHE A 9 7.30 8.09 6.82
C PHE A 9 7.76 9.25 7.72
N GLY A 10 7.05 9.45 8.80
CA GLY A 10 7.16 10.61 9.68
C GLY A 10 5.95 11.54 9.57
N ASP A 11 5.22 11.51 8.44
CA ASP A 11 3.92 12.19 8.36
C ASP A 11 2.90 11.43 9.24
N PRO A 12 2.26 12.09 10.22
CA PRO A 12 1.33 11.46 11.15
C PRO A 12 0.15 10.75 10.48
N ILE A 13 -0.24 11.19 9.28
CA ILE A 13 -1.39 10.61 8.57
C ILE A 13 -1.19 9.13 8.24
N LEU A 14 0.07 8.69 8.07
CA LEU A 14 0.39 7.28 7.78
C LEU A 14 0.11 6.34 8.97
N ARG A 15 -0.03 6.89 10.17
CA ARG A 15 -0.38 6.15 11.39
C ARG A 15 -1.86 6.29 11.76
N MET A 16 -2.63 7.02 10.98
CA MET A 16 -4.05 7.23 11.23
C MET A 16 -4.87 6.15 10.52
N ARG A 17 -5.93 5.68 11.21
CA ARG A 17 -6.90 4.80 10.61
C ARG A 17 -7.78 5.57 9.63
N ALA A 18 -7.90 5.09 8.41
CA ALA A 18 -8.79 5.65 7.40
C ALA A 18 -10.26 5.39 7.75
N LEU A 19 -11.12 6.31 7.34
CA LEU A 19 -12.55 6.29 7.60
C LEU A 19 -13.30 5.54 6.50
N GLU A 20 -14.37 4.86 6.89
CA GLU A 20 -15.27 4.18 5.96
C GLU A 20 -15.85 5.17 4.94
N VAL A 21 -15.86 4.76 3.69
CA VAL A 21 -16.50 5.50 2.60
C VAL A 21 -18.00 5.17 2.60
N THR A 22 -18.84 6.20 2.73
CA THR A 22 -20.28 6.09 2.74
C THR A 22 -20.93 6.68 1.49
N GLU A 23 -20.22 7.53 0.76
CA GLU A 23 -20.67 8.19 -0.44
C GLU A 23 -19.81 7.79 -1.65
N PHE A 24 -20.45 7.19 -2.66
CA PHE A 24 -19.83 6.70 -3.89
C PHE A 24 -20.12 7.69 -5.02
N ASP A 25 -19.56 8.87 -4.88
CA ASP A 25 -19.80 10.05 -5.69
C ASP A 25 -18.68 10.31 -6.72
N GLU A 26 -18.83 11.36 -7.51
CA GLU A 26 -17.82 11.78 -8.48
C GLU A 26 -16.46 12.14 -7.82
N PRO A 27 -16.41 12.86 -6.70
CA PRO A 27 -15.15 13.11 -5.98
C PRO A 27 -14.39 11.84 -5.60
N LEU A 28 -15.07 10.73 -5.23
CA LEU A 28 -14.42 9.45 -4.94
C LEU A 28 -13.78 8.85 -6.20
N ARG A 29 -14.48 8.91 -7.34
CA ARG A 29 -13.95 8.43 -8.64
C ARG A 29 -12.75 9.23 -9.09
N VAL A 30 -12.83 10.55 -9.01
CA VAL A 30 -11.71 11.46 -9.33
C VAL A 30 -10.50 11.16 -8.44
N LEU A 31 -10.71 10.95 -7.14
CA LEU A 31 -9.63 10.57 -6.21
C LEU A 31 -8.97 9.25 -6.63
N ALA A 32 -9.75 8.23 -6.96
CA ALA A 32 -9.20 6.94 -7.40
C ALA A 32 -8.38 7.07 -8.69
N ASP A 33 -8.86 7.86 -9.66
CA ASP A 33 -8.15 8.13 -10.91
C ASP A 33 -6.83 8.89 -10.67
N ASP A 34 -6.86 9.93 -9.85
CA ASP A 34 -5.66 10.70 -9.47
C ASP A 34 -4.64 9.85 -8.69
N MET A 35 -5.13 8.93 -7.84
CA MET A 35 -4.28 7.96 -7.16
C MET A 35 -3.62 6.98 -8.15
N LEU A 36 -4.36 6.47 -9.15
CA LEU A 36 -3.79 5.61 -10.19
C LEU A 36 -2.73 6.34 -11.03
N ASP A 37 -2.98 7.59 -11.41
CA ASP A 37 -2.00 8.40 -12.14
C ASP A 37 -0.75 8.67 -11.29
N THR A 38 -0.92 8.91 -9.99
CA THR A 38 0.17 9.09 -9.03
C THR A 38 0.99 7.81 -8.88
N LEU A 39 0.31 6.67 -8.73
CA LEU A 39 0.91 5.35 -8.64
C LEU A 39 1.79 5.02 -9.85
N ARG A 40 1.25 5.22 -11.07
CA ARG A 40 1.96 5.00 -12.32
C ARG A 40 3.18 5.90 -12.47
N ALA A 41 3.04 7.17 -12.09
CA ALA A 41 4.16 8.12 -12.12
C ALA A 41 5.28 7.76 -11.12
N ALA A 42 4.92 7.09 -10.02
CA ALA A 42 5.86 6.62 -9.01
C ALA A 42 6.40 5.19 -9.30
N HIS A 43 5.94 4.55 -10.38
CA HIS A 43 6.28 3.16 -10.74
C HIS A 43 5.98 2.17 -9.60
N GLY A 44 4.90 2.39 -8.86
CA GLY A 44 4.44 1.51 -7.78
C GLY A 44 3.42 0.48 -8.27
N ALA A 45 3.17 -0.55 -7.46
CA ALA A 45 2.16 -1.58 -7.72
C ALA A 45 0.80 -1.23 -7.10
N ALA A 46 0.78 -0.56 -5.97
CA ALA A 46 -0.43 -0.11 -5.27
C ALA A 46 -0.16 1.11 -4.39
N ILE A 47 -1.21 1.83 -4.03
CA ILE A 47 -1.14 2.98 -3.13
C ILE A 47 -2.47 3.16 -2.39
N ALA A 48 -2.39 3.40 -1.08
CA ALA A 48 -3.54 3.68 -0.22
C ALA A 48 -3.79 5.19 -0.09
N ALA A 49 -5.03 5.56 0.18
CA ALA A 49 -5.44 6.97 0.28
C ALA A 49 -4.69 7.73 1.40
N ASN A 50 -4.35 7.09 2.51
CA ASN A 50 -3.51 7.70 3.56
C ASN A 50 -2.19 8.23 2.98
N GLN A 51 -1.59 7.48 2.04
CA GLN A 51 -0.29 7.84 1.45
C GLN A 51 -0.36 9.07 0.56
N VAL A 52 -1.54 9.49 0.15
CA VAL A 52 -1.76 10.75 -0.57
C VAL A 52 -2.47 11.82 0.28
N GLY A 53 -2.51 11.62 1.60
CA GLY A 53 -3.04 12.60 2.53
C GLY A 53 -4.56 12.56 2.71
N VAL A 54 -5.24 11.48 2.31
CA VAL A 54 -6.69 11.34 2.39
C VAL A 54 -7.07 10.17 3.31
N LEU A 55 -7.90 10.44 4.33
CA LEU A 55 -8.34 9.42 5.28
C LEU A 55 -9.64 8.75 4.83
N LYS A 56 -9.63 8.11 3.66
CA LYS A 56 -10.72 7.27 3.15
C LYS A 56 -10.22 5.83 3.01
N ARG A 57 -11.07 4.86 3.34
CA ARG A 57 -10.76 3.43 3.17
C ARG A 57 -10.82 3.04 1.70
N LEU A 58 -9.80 3.46 0.97
CA LEU A 58 -9.61 3.25 -0.46
C LEU A 58 -8.14 2.97 -0.75
N PHE A 59 -7.85 1.96 -1.55
CA PHE A 59 -6.58 1.83 -2.24
C PHE A 59 -6.79 1.51 -3.72
N VAL A 60 -5.78 1.81 -4.52
CA VAL A 60 -5.74 1.48 -5.95
C VAL A 60 -4.52 0.64 -6.25
N PHE A 61 -4.58 -0.17 -7.30
CA PHE A 61 -3.48 -1.03 -7.72
C PHE A 61 -3.42 -1.12 -9.25
N ASP A 62 -2.20 -1.28 -9.74
CA ASP A 62 -1.88 -1.53 -11.14
C ASP A 62 -0.68 -2.50 -11.15
N HIS A 63 -0.98 -3.80 -11.16
CA HIS A 63 0.03 -4.85 -11.02
C HIS A 63 -0.21 -5.95 -12.04
N GLN A 64 0.79 -6.19 -12.91
CA GLN A 64 0.68 -7.11 -14.03
C GLN A 64 -0.54 -6.76 -14.91
N ASP A 65 -1.45 -7.70 -15.12
CA ASP A 65 -2.67 -7.48 -15.92
C ASP A 65 -3.90 -7.11 -15.06
N ARG A 66 -3.69 -6.73 -13.80
CA ARG A 66 -4.75 -6.42 -12.83
C ARG A 66 -4.69 -4.96 -12.43
N ILE A 67 -5.73 -4.22 -12.76
CA ILE A 67 -5.90 -2.81 -12.41
C ILE A 67 -7.22 -2.66 -11.68
N GLY A 68 -7.23 -1.91 -10.60
CA GLY A 68 -8.48 -1.68 -9.88
C GLY A 68 -8.36 -0.72 -8.70
N ALA A 69 -9.52 -0.51 -8.09
CA ALA A 69 -9.69 0.20 -6.83
C ALA A 69 -10.52 -0.66 -5.89
N LEU A 70 -10.18 -0.66 -4.61
CA LEU A 70 -10.97 -1.35 -3.59
C LEU A 70 -11.31 -0.38 -2.47
N VAL A 71 -12.61 -0.20 -2.28
CA VAL A 71 -13.21 0.67 -1.27
C VAL A 71 -13.72 -0.18 -0.11
N ASN A 72 -13.51 0.28 1.12
CA ASN A 72 -13.91 -0.43 2.35
C ASN A 72 -13.43 -1.89 2.39
N PRO A 73 -12.14 -2.16 2.15
CA PRO A 73 -11.62 -3.52 2.07
C PRO A 73 -11.69 -4.26 3.41
N GLU A 74 -12.04 -5.54 3.32
CA GLU A 74 -12.05 -6.49 4.44
C GLU A 74 -11.38 -7.79 4.01
N VAL A 75 -10.53 -8.37 4.85
CA VAL A 75 -9.99 -9.72 4.63
C VAL A 75 -11.11 -10.75 4.83
N VAL A 76 -11.32 -11.59 3.83
CA VAL A 76 -12.23 -12.74 3.91
C VAL A 76 -11.48 -13.95 4.44
N GLU A 77 -10.27 -14.18 3.91
CA GLU A 77 -9.47 -15.36 4.22
C GLU A 77 -7.99 -15.09 3.94
N THR A 78 -7.13 -15.69 4.75
CA THR A 78 -5.69 -15.80 4.46
C THR A 78 -5.25 -17.23 4.66
N SER A 79 -4.21 -17.67 3.90
CA SER A 79 -3.60 -18.98 4.13
C SER A 79 -2.83 -19.02 5.45
N LEU A 80 -2.74 -20.23 6.03
CA LEU A 80 -1.82 -20.48 7.15
C LEU A 80 -0.36 -20.55 6.67
N GLU A 81 -0.15 -20.95 5.43
CA GLU A 81 1.14 -20.91 4.78
C GLU A 81 1.58 -19.47 4.57
N THR A 82 2.83 -19.17 4.88
CA THR A 82 3.44 -17.85 4.74
C THR A 82 4.58 -17.87 3.75
N GLU A 83 4.90 -16.70 3.23
CA GLU A 83 6.06 -16.45 2.37
C GLU A 83 6.83 -15.24 2.89
N THR A 84 8.15 -15.38 2.96
CA THR A 84 9.04 -14.25 3.25
C THR A 84 9.67 -13.78 1.95
N ALA A 85 9.40 -12.55 1.57
CA ALA A 85 9.96 -11.90 0.39
C ALA A 85 10.21 -10.41 0.67
N ASP A 86 11.06 -9.79 -0.14
CA ASP A 86 11.32 -8.35 -0.01
C ASP A 86 10.05 -7.55 -0.24
N GLU A 87 9.77 -6.65 0.68
CA GLU A 87 8.67 -5.71 0.63
C GLU A 87 9.20 -4.29 0.74
N GLY A 88 8.66 -3.40 -0.07
CA GLY A 88 8.94 -1.98 -0.05
C GLY A 88 7.65 -1.18 0.02
N CYS A 89 7.76 0.14 0.08
CA CYS A 89 6.61 1.03 0.17
C CYS A 89 6.97 2.39 -0.42
N LEU A 90 6.05 3.00 -1.18
CA LEU A 90 6.25 4.34 -1.72
C LEU A 90 6.46 5.41 -0.65
N SER A 91 5.97 5.17 0.58
CA SER A 91 6.20 6.03 1.75
C SER A 91 7.56 5.80 2.44
N PHE A 92 8.34 4.82 1.97
CA PHE A 92 9.70 4.49 2.42
C PHE A 92 10.64 4.35 1.21
N PRO A 93 10.86 5.41 0.42
CA PRO A 93 11.64 5.31 -0.82
C PRO A 93 13.03 4.72 -0.58
N GLY A 94 13.36 3.70 -1.37
CA GLY A 94 14.66 3.03 -1.33
C GLY A 94 14.86 2.03 -0.18
N LEU A 95 13.84 1.73 0.63
CA LEU A 95 13.90 0.73 1.69
C LEU A 95 13.12 -0.52 1.32
N TYR A 96 13.82 -1.66 1.29
CA TYR A 96 13.24 -2.99 1.03
C TYR A 96 13.78 -3.95 2.07
N TYR A 97 12.90 -4.75 2.68
CA TYR A 97 13.27 -5.72 3.71
C TYR A 97 12.45 -7.00 3.59
N PRO A 98 13.04 -8.16 3.91
CA PRO A 98 12.31 -9.41 4.01
C PRO A 98 11.14 -9.28 4.98
N THR A 99 9.94 -9.52 4.50
CA THR A 99 8.72 -9.37 5.28
C THR A 99 7.87 -10.64 5.12
N GLU A 100 7.53 -11.28 6.22
CA GLU A 100 6.66 -12.46 6.20
C GLU A 100 5.20 -12.03 6.02
N ARG A 101 4.51 -12.66 5.08
CA ARG A 101 3.07 -12.47 4.82
C ARG A 101 2.40 -13.82 4.55
N PRO A 102 1.09 -13.96 4.78
CA PRO A 102 0.33 -15.07 4.23
C PRO A 102 0.56 -15.22 2.72
N LEU A 103 0.80 -16.45 2.26
CA LEU A 103 1.04 -16.73 0.85
C LEU A 103 -0.18 -16.41 -0.01
N ARG A 104 -1.39 -16.64 0.49
CA ARG A 104 -2.66 -16.36 -0.20
C ARG A 104 -3.52 -15.45 0.65
N ALA A 105 -4.24 -14.56 -0.02
CA ALA A 105 -5.23 -13.70 0.61
C ALA A 105 -6.44 -13.51 -0.31
N ARG A 106 -7.62 -13.45 0.28
CA ARG A 106 -8.87 -13.07 -0.34
C ARG A 106 -9.47 -11.89 0.41
N MET A 107 -9.81 -10.85 -0.32
CA MET A 107 -10.28 -9.59 0.21
C MET A 107 -11.53 -9.15 -0.54
N ARG A 108 -12.54 -8.70 0.18
CA ARG A 108 -13.77 -8.13 -0.38
C ARG A 108 -13.88 -6.66 -0.05
N GLY A 109 -14.67 -5.95 -0.82
CA GLY A 109 -15.02 -4.56 -0.63
C GLY A 109 -16.02 -4.11 -1.67
N GLN A 110 -15.89 -2.87 -2.08
CA GLN A 110 -16.73 -2.25 -3.11
C GLN A 110 -15.83 -1.60 -4.16
N ASP A 111 -16.33 -1.49 -5.38
CA ASP A 111 -15.71 -0.62 -6.37
C ASP A 111 -16.06 0.86 -6.11
N VAL A 112 -15.58 1.76 -6.98
CA VAL A 112 -15.83 3.21 -6.85
C VAL A 112 -17.28 3.61 -7.12
N TYR A 113 -18.14 2.69 -7.54
CA TYR A 113 -19.57 2.87 -7.73
C TYR A 113 -20.41 2.26 -6.59
N GLY A 114 -19.77 1.61 -5.62
CA GLY A 114 -20.40 0.96 -4.48
C GLY A 114 -20.83 -0.49 -4.74
N GLU A 115 -20.49 -1.06 -5.90
CA GLU A 115 -20.80 -2.44 -6.21
C GLU A 115 -19.84 -3.40 -5.49
N PRO A 116 -20.34 -4.51 -4.93
CA PRO A 116 -19.51 -5.49 -4.27
C PRO A 116 -18.47 -6.11 -5.22
N VAL A 117 -17.23 -6.16 -4.78
CA VAL A 117 -16.13 -6.81 -5.51
C VAL A 117 -15.28 -7.64 -4.56
N GLU A 118 -14.63 -8.66 -5.12
CA GLU A 118 -13.72 -9.53 -4.39
C GLU A 118 -12.46 -9.76 -5.21
N HIS A 119 -11.32 -9.72 -4.52
CA HIS A 119 -10.01 -9.99 -5.11
C HIS A 119 -9.31 -11.07 -4.31
N GLU A 120 -8.76 -12.05 -5.01
CA GLU A 120 -7.90 -13.07 -4.40
C GLU A 120 -6.64 -13.27 -5.22
N GLY A 121 -5.61 -13.74 -4.56
CA GLY A 121 -4.34 -14.08 -5.21
C GLY A 121 -3.35 -14.68 -4.24
N GLU A 122 -2.19 -14.99 -4.78
CA GLU A 122 -1.06 -15.52 -4.02
C GLU A 122 0.22 -14.71 -4.28
N GLY A 123 1.25 -14.95 -3.47
CA GLY A 123 2.56 -14.32 -3.62
C GLY A 123 2.48 -12.80 -3.51
N MET A 124 3.04 -12.10 -4.49
CA MET A 124 3.11 -10.63 -4.49
C MET A 124 1.73 -9.97 -4.52
N PHE A 125 0.76 -10.52 -5.21
CA PHE A 125 -0.59 -9.93 -5.23
C PHE A 125 -1.27 -10.01 -3.85
N ALA A 126 -1.17 -11.15 -3.15
CA ALA A 126 -1.66 -11.28 -1.79
C ALA A 126 -0.95 -10.32 -0.83
N ARG A 127 0.38 -10.23 -0.95
CA ARG A 127 1.23 -9.30 -0.19
C ARG A 127 0.79 -7.85 -0.38
N MET A 128 0.56 -7.44 -1.62
CA MET A 128 0.09 -6.11 -1.99
C MET A 128 -1.26 -5.79 -1.34
N LEU A 129 -2.26 -6.68 -1.45
CA LEU A 129 -3.58 -6.47 -0.85
C LEU A 129 -3.47 -6.24 0.67
N LEU A 130 -2.66 -7.05 1.36
CA LEU A 130 -2.48 -6.97 2.81
C LEU A 130 -1.68 -5.72 3.21
N HIS A 131 -0.69 -5.32 2.41
CA HIS A 131 0.09 -4.09 2.61
C HIS A 131 -0.79 -2.85 2.55
N GLU A 132 -1.67 -2.76 1.54
CA GLU A 132 -2.56 -1.61 1.39
C GLU A 132 -3.64 -1.57 2.49
N LEU A 133 -4.16 -2.72 2.91
CA LEU A 133 -5.07 -2.78 4.05
C LEU A 133 -4.40 -2.32 5.34
N ASP A 134 -3.14 -2.70 5.56
CA ASP A 134 -2.36 -2.21 6.70
C ASP A 134 -2.30 -0.69 6.71
N HIS A 135 -2.00 -0.03 5.58
CA HIS A 135 -2.02 1.42 5.48
C HIS A 135 -3.34 2.02 5.94
N LEU A 136 -4.46 1.45 5.52
CA LEU A 136 -5.79 1.93 5.91
C LEU A 136 -6.09 1.73 7.41
N ASN A 137 -5.33 0.87 8.07
CA ASN A 137 -5.40 0.65 9.52
C ASN A 137 -4.30 1.40 10.30
N GLY A 138 -3.47 2.20 9.63
CA GLY A 138 -2.36 2.92 10.24
C GLY A 138 -1.17 2.03 10.61
N ILE A 139 -1.06 0.86 9.98
CA ILE A 139 0.03 -0.12 10.15
C ILE A 139 0.99 0.03 8.96
N LEU A 140 2.28 -0.06 9.21
CA LEU A 140 3.32 0.05 8.19
C LEU A 140 4.12 -1.24 8.11
N PHE A 141 4.67 -1.55 6.93
CA PHE A 141 5.38 -2.82 6.72
C PHE A 141 6.56 -3.02 7.68
N ILE A 142 7.20 -1.94 8.13
CA ILE A 142 8.27 -1.98 9.12
C ILE A 142 7.82 -2.56 10.48
N ASP A 143 6.52 -2.58 10.76
CA ASP A 143 5.97 -3.17 11.98
C ASP A 143 6.02 -4.70 11.95
N HIS A 144 6.09 -5.29 10.76
CA HIS A 144 6.19 -6.75 10.54
C HIS A 144 7.63 -7.25 10.46
N LEU A 145 8.62 -6.35 10.38
CA LEU A 145 10.03 -6.75 10.20
C LEU A 145 10.59 -7.47 11.41
N ALA A 146 11.53 -8.38 11.16
CA ALA A 146 12.39 -8.93 12.19
C ALA A 146 13.10 -7.78 12.94
N ARG A 147 13.37 -7.99 14.23
CA ARG A 147 13.89 -6.94 15.11
C ARG A 147 15.17 -6.27 14.59
N HIS A 148 16.06 -7.05 13.98
CA HIS A 148 17.32 -6.51 13.45
C HIS A 148 17.10 -5.64 12.21
N ASP A 149 16.19 -6.06 11.29
CA ASP A 149 15.85 -5.32 10.08
C ASP A 149 15.12 -4.02 10.42
N ARG A 150 14.18 -4.08 11.35
CA ARG A 150 13.50 -2.89 11.85
C ARG A 150 14.47 -1.89 12.46
N LYS A 151 15.44 -2.37 13.26
CA LYS A 151 16.46 -1.51 13.85
C LYS A 151 17.33 -0.86 12.80
N GLU A 152 17.70 -1.60 11.76
CA GLU A 152 18.45 -1.08 10.63
C GLU A 152 17.64 -0.06 9.83
N ALA A 153 16.40 -0.38 9.47
CA ALA A 153 15.50 0.54 8.78
C ALA A 153 15.37 1.87 9.52
N MET A 154 15.12 1.82 10.83
CA MET A 154 15.01 3.03 11.65
C MET A 154 16.31 3.82 11.73
N ARG A 155 17.47 3.16 11.66
CA ARG A 155 18.78 3.83 11.60
C ARG A 155 18.96 4.56 10.27
N ARG A 156 18.61 3.93 9.16
CA ARG A 156 18.68 4.51 7.82
C ARG A 156 17.75 5.73 7.70
N ILE A 157 16.53 5.61 8.21
CA ILE A 157 15.56 6.71 8.26
C ILE A 157 16.12 7.91 9.04
N ARG A 158 16.72 7.69 10.21
CA ARG A 158 17.34 8.76 11.02
C ARG A 158 18.55 9.42 10.34
N ARG A 159 19.17 8.74 9.39
CA ARG A 159 20.25 9.32 8.57
C ARG A 159 19.75 10.13 7.38
N GLY A 160 18.42 10.29 7.23
CA GLY A 160 17.81 11.05 6.13
C GLY A 160 17.75 10.31 4.80
N GLU A 161 17.88 8.97 4.77
CA GLU A 161 17.88 8.19 3.52
C GLU A 161 16.53 8.19 2.80
N LEU A 162 15.42 8.54 3.47
CA LEU A 162 14.12 8.72 2.81
C LEU A 162 14.03 10.02 2.02
N GLU A 163 14.72 11.08 2.47
CA GLU A 163 14.73 12.38 1.80
C GLU A 163 15.70 12.40 0.62
N HIS A 164 16.78 11.61 0.73
CA HIS A 164 17.83 11.46 -0.27
C HIS A 164 18.11 9.99 -0.53
N PRO A 165 17.21 9.24 -1.17
CA PRO A 165 17.46 7.84 -1.47
C PRO A 165 18.70 7.72 -2.36
N PRO A 166 19.63 6.79 -2.07
CA PRO A 166 20.80 6.60 -2.90
C PRO A 166 20.36 6.30 -4.34
N ALA A 167 21.00 6.96 -5.31
CA ALA A 167 20.76 6.70 -6.72
C ALA A 167 21.05 5.21 -7.00
N ASN A 168 20.10 4.52 -7.65
CA ASN A 168 20.17 3.13 -8.09
C ASN A 168 19.96 2.04 -7.01
N ILE A 169 18.87 2.11 -6.26
CA ILE A 169 18.28 0.87 -5.73
C ILE A 169 17.21 0.45 -6.74
N PRO A 170 17.44 -0.60 -7.55
CA PRO A 170 16.38 -1.13 -8.40
C PRO A 170 15.22 -1.56 -7.48
N ALA A 171 13.99 -1.22 -7.87
CA ALA A 171 12.84 -1.84 -7.26
C ALA A 171 13.00 -3.36 -7.39
N PRO A 172 12.66 -4.16 -6.38
CA PRO A 172 12.60 -5.61 -6.56
C PRO A 172 11.71 -5.88 -7.76
N GLU A 173 12.13 -6.79 -8.63
CA GLU A 173 11.29 -7.25 -9.73
C GLU A 173 10.02 -7.83 -9.09
N LEU A 174 8.92 -7.10 -9.26
CA LEU A 174 7.59 -7.48 -8.78
C LEU A 174 6.91 -8.45 -9.75
#